data_229cce53c24b626e41d5e2d7d08622e8
#
_entry.id   229cce53c24b626e41d5e2d7d08622e8
#
_cell.length_a   1.000
_cell.length_b   1.000
_cell.length_c   1.000
_cell.angle_alpha   90.00
_cell.angle_beta   90.00
_cell.angle_gamma   90.00
#
_symmetry.space_group_name_H-M   'P 1'
#
loop_
_entity.id
_entity.type
_entity.pdbx_description
1 polymer ?
#
loop_
_entity_poly.entity_id
_entity_poly.type
_entity_poly.pdbx_seq_one_letter_code
_entity_poly.pdbx_strand_id
1 'polypeptide(L)'
;MGVKIMKVVYAHTDSLYVPVPSIEKAQEVREILNTHIQENVFPNVMGLENHPMDLEFEKYYSVLGVGATKNRNAGFINWKDGVHLQEPEFVCTGFTLKRIAESKVGKDIQKEALQMWINQKTEDEIITYVSDLFHKVRTGKVSKLDLVKRSRVRENRLTLKCGCRKTYDLEYVRGLLKRVPDAYCEKENCNRKLRNCTTVEGKRPAFGGGFAGVLYYNEHVNPKDRLNDSFYHMKCNFKIPQSLTYTNWNGDEKQAGYIAVRNLSELEGFEPDWNFLAESEVIKKVQPIFDAMEWDIANLKKDNKQKTLDEWF
;
A
#
# COMPACT_ATOMS: atom_id res chain seq x y z
N MET A 1 -36.57 -21.04 24.15
CA MET A 1 -36.55 -19.87 23.23
C MET A 1 -35.30 -19.97 22.41
N GLY A 2 -35.42 -20.19 21.12
CA GLY A 2 -34.22 -20.29 20.23
C GLY A 2 -33.56 -18.93 20.07
N VAL A 3 -32.36 -18.80 20.54
CA VAL A 3 -31.50 -17.62 20.24
C VAL A 3 -31.27 -17.61 18.74
N LYS A 4 -31.83 -16.64 18.04
CA LYS A 4 -31.56 -16.42 16.62
C LYS A 4 -30.09 -16.02 16.49
N ILE A 5 -29.24 -16.97 16.08
CA ILE A 5 -27.79 -16.73 15.90
C ILE A 5 -27.64 -15.59 14.92
N MET A 6 -27.12 -14.46 15.37
CA MET A 6 -26.77 -13.34 14.50
C MET A 6 -25.60 -13.77 13.61
N LYS A 7 -25.73 -13.54 12.31
CA LYS A 7 -24.71 -13.97 11.34
C LYS A 7 -23.43 -13.14 11.54
N VAL A 8 -22.30 -13.81 11.79
CA VAL A 8 -21.00 -13.18 11.73
C VAL A 8 -20.78 -12.61 10.32
N VAL A 9 -20.55 -11.32 10.19
CA VAL A 9 -20.37 -10.66 8.88
C VAL A 9 -18.91 -10.64 8.44
N TYR A 10 -18.00 -10.67 9.41
CA TYR A 10 -16.56 -10.68 9.14
C TYR A 10 -15.81 -11.31 10.31
N ALA A 11 -14.73 -12.03 10.01
CA ALA A 11 -13.83 -12.60 11.01
C ALA A 11 -12.37 -12.41 10.53
N HIS A 12 -11.47 -12.12 11.47
CA HIS A 12 -10.06 -11.95 11.18
C HIS A 12 -9.21 -12.43 12.35
N THR A 13 -8.39 -13.47 12.11
CA THR A 13 -7.47 -14.08 13.09
C THR A 13 -8.16 -14.44 14.39
N ASP A 14 -8.29 -13.52 15.31
CA ASP A 14 -8.82 -13.61 16.67
C ASP A 14 -10.05 -12.71 16.93
N SER A 15 -10.57 -12.07 15.89
CA SER A 15 -11.66 -11.10 16.00
C SER A 15 -12.89 -11.54 15.22
N LEU A 16 -14.07 -11.31 15.81
CA LEU A 16 -15.38 -11.54 15.20
C LEU A 16 -16.16 -10.22 15.10
N TYR A 17 -16.80 -9.99 13.96
CA TYR A 17 -17.65 -8.84 13.73
C TYR A 17 -19.10 -9.30 13.59
N VAL A 18 -19.90 -8.90 14.55
CA VAL A 18 -21.30 -9.33 14.69
C VAL A 18 -22.21 -8.11 14.61
N PRO A 19 -23.20 -8.09 13.69
CA PRO A 19 -24.16 -7.00 13.63
C PRO A 19 -25.09 -7.05 14.84
N VAL A 20 -25.12 -5.98 15.60
CA VAL A 20 -25.98 -5.83 16.79
C VAL A 20 -26.59 -4.42 16.79
N PRO A 21 -27.82 -4.26 17.35
CA PRO A 21 -28.52 -2.98 17.33
C PRO A 21 -27.95 -1.93 18.29
N SER A 22 -27.25 -2.37 19.37
CA SER A 22 -26.70 -1.44 20.37
C SER A 22 -25.49 -2.04 21.08
N ILE A 23 -24.81 -1.19 21.86
CA ILE A 23 -23.64 -1.55 22.66
C ILE A 23 -24.03 -2.54 23.77
N GLU A 24 -25.16 -2.31 24.43
CA GLU A 24 -25.69 -3.22 25.49
C GLU A 24 -25.92 -4.61 24.91
N LYS A 25 -26.48 -4.68 23.69
CA LYS A 25 -26.68 -5.98 23.02
C LYS A 25 -25.36 -6.62 22.61
N ALA A 26 -24.32 -5.85 22.27
CA ALA A 26 -23.00 -6.39 22.03
C ALA A 26 -22.39 -7.01 23.29
N GLN A 27 -22.55 -6.38 24.45
CA GLN A 27 -22.07 -6.90 25.73
C GLN A 27 -22.79 -8.20 26.10
N GLU A 28 -24.11 -8.24 25.94
CA GLU A 28 -24.92 -9.47 26.17
C GLU A 28 -24.45 -10.62 25.24
N VAL A 29 -24.22 -10.33 23.95
CA VAL A 29 -23.72 -11.33 22.98
C VAL A 29 -22.34 -11.83 23.38
N ARG A 30 -21.44 -10.95 23.84
CA ARG A 30 -20.13 -11.35 24.36
C ARG A 30 -20.26 -12.33 25.53
N GLU A 31 -21.12 -12.04 26.50
CA GLU A 31 -21.33 -12.91 27.66
C GLU A 31 -21.86 -14.28 27.26
N ILE A 32 -22.86 -14.33 26.37
CA ILE A 32 -23.40 -15.59 25.83
C ILE A 32 -22.30 -16.39 25.11
N LEU A 33 -21.47 -15.74 24.30
CA LEU A 33 -20.41 -16.42 23.59
C LEU A 33 -19.32 -16.95 24.54
N ASN A 34 -18.91 -16.18 25.53
CA ASN A 34 -17.92 -16.61 26.52
C ASN A 34 -18.43 -17.78 27.34
N THR A 35 -19.67 -17.72 27.84
CA THR A 35 -20.30 -18.84 28.54
C THR A 35 -20.31 -20.10 27.65
N HIS A 36 -20.75 -19.97 26.39
CA HIS A 36 -20.77 -21.11 25.47
C HIS A 36 -19.39 -21.68 25.20
N ILE A 37 -18.39 -20.84 25.04
CA ILE A 37 -16.98 -21.26 24.79
C ILE A 37 -16.45 -22.02 25.99
N GLN A 38 -16.66 -21.49 27.21
CA GLN A 38 -16.15 -22.10 28.45
C GLN A 38 -16.88 -23.40 28.80
N GLU A 39 -18.21 -23.46 28.68
CA GLU A 39 -18.99 -24.59 29.08
C GLU A 39 -19.10 -25.70 28.02
N ASN A 40 -18.96 -25.37 26.74
CA ASN A 40 -19.18 -26.31 25.66
C ASN A 40 -17.98 -26.53 24.75
N VAL A 41 -17.28 -25.45 24.31
CA VAL A 41 -16.21 -25.60 23.31
C VAL A 41 -14.96 -26.15 23.95
N PHE A 42 -14.49 -25.59 25.05
CA PHE A 42 -13.28 -26.06 25.70
C PHE A 42 -13.38 -27.48 26.21
N PRO A 43 -14.41 -27.88 27.03
CA PRO A 43 -14.48 -29.24 27.52
C PRO A 43 -14.78 -30.26 26.41
N ASN A 44 -15.78 -30.00 25.55
CA ASN A 44 -16.29 -31.01 24.64
C ASN A 44 -15.55 -31.11 23.30
N VAL A 45 -14.92 -30.00 22.84
CA VAL A 45 -14.21 -29.99 21.56
C VAL A 45 -12.69 -30.05 21.73
N MET A 46 -12.17 -29.36 22.76
CA MET A 46 -10.72 -29.23 22.99
C MET A 46 -10.22 -30.10 24.16
N GLY A 47 -11.10 -30.69 24.97
CA GLY A 47 -10.72 -31.51 26.13
C GLY A 47 -10.05 -30.72 27.26
N LEU A 48 -10.36 -29.42 27.37
CA LEU A 48 -9.79 -28.52 28.37
C LEU A 48 -10.88 -28.12 29.39
N GLU A 49 -10.68 -28.47 30.66
CA GLU A 49 -11.65 -28.15 31.70
C GLU A 49 -11.60 -26.70 32.17
N ASN A 50 -10.46 -26.05 32.12
CA ASN A 50 -10.29 -24.64 32.49
C ASN A 50 -9.35 -23.95 31.50
N HIS A 51 -9.83 -22.92 30.84
CA HIS A 51 -9.03 -22.14 29.89
C HIS A 51 -9.21 -20.64 30.11
N PRO A 52 -8.12 -19.86 30.20
CA PRO A 52 -8.20 -18.42 30.53
C PRO A 52 -8.63 -17.53 29.33
N MET A 53 -8.96 -18.12 28.17
CA MET A 53 -9.37 -17.34 27.01
C MET A 53 -10.77 -16.79 27.23
N ASP A 54 -10.91 -15.49 27.03
CA ASP A 54 -12.15 -14.74 27.05
C ASP A 54 -12.23 -13.82 25.83
N LEU A 55 -13.43 -13.67 25.26
CA LEU A 55 -13.68 -12.71 24.20
C LEU A 55 -13.93 -11.34 24.82
N GLU A 56 -13.13 -10.36 24.43
CA GLU A 56 -13.32 -8.97 24.83
C GLU A 56 -14.23 -8.24 23.85
N PHE A 57 -15.07 -7.34 24.36
CA PHE A 57 -15.80 -6.39 23.54
C PHE A 57 -14.93 -5.15 23.37
N GLU A 58 -14.21 -5.10 22.25
CA GLU A 58 -13.17 -4.10 22.00
C GLU A 58 -13.72 -2.82 21.37
N LYS A 59 -14.62 -2.94 20.37
CA LYS A 59 -15.09 -1.80 19.58
C LYS A 59 -16.52 -1.96 19.13
N TYR A 60 -17.25 -0.85 19.07
CA TYR A 60 -18.56 -0.77 18.40
C TYR A 60 -18.48 0.20 17.23
N TYR A 61 -18.84 -0.31 16.07
CA TYR A 61 -18.93 0.47 14.85
C TYR A 61 -20.38 0.91 14.63
N SER A 62 -20.60 2.22 14.50
CA SER A 62 -21.91 2.73 14.07
C SER A 62 -22.21 2.34 12.62
N VAL A 63 -21.17 2.25 11.80
CA VAL A 63 -21.24 1.73 10.44
C VAL A 63 -19.91 1.07 10.08
N LEU A 64 -19.97 -0.08 9.39
CA LEU A 64 -18.80 -0.83 8.92
C LEU A 64 -19.02 -1.29 7.50
N GLY A 65 -18.11 -0.87 6.60
CA GLY A 65 -17.97 -1.39 5.25
C GLY A 65 -16.89 -2.47 5.20
N VAL A 66 -17.22 -3.61 4.59
CA VAL A 66 -16.29 -4.72 4.38
C VAL A 66 -15.99 -4.84 2.89
N GLY A 67 -14.72 -4.77 2.52
CA GLY A 67 -14.30 -4.87 1.12
C GLY A 67 -14.34 -6.30 0.58
N ALA A 68 -14.41 -6.43 -0.74
CA ALA A 68 -14.46 -7.71 -1.46
C ALA A 68 -13.21 -8.60 -1.22
N THR A 69 -12.09 -8.02 -0.85
CA THR A 69 -10.84 -8.76 -0.56
C THR A 69 -10.60 -8.87 0.95
N LYS A 70 -9.96 -9.97 1.36
CA LYS A 70 -9.60 -10.23 2.76
C LYS A 70 -8.88 -9.04 3.40
N ASN A 71 -9.18 -8.80 4.67
CA ASN A 71 -8.53 -7.79 5.52
C ASN A 71 -8.72 -6.34 5.06
N ARG A 72 -9.82 -6.03 4.35
CA ARG A 72 -10.18 -4.68 3.99
C ARG A 72 -11.52 -4.32 4.62
N ASN A 73 -11.48 -3.42 5.57
CA ASN A 73 -12.66 -2.84 6.18
C ASN A 73 -12.43 -1.38 6.53
N ALA A 74 -13.50 -0.62 6.61
CA ALA A 74 -13.47 0.76 7.05
C ALA A 74 -14.80 1.09 7.75
N GLY A 75 -14.77 1.94 8.76
CA GLY A 75 -15.96 2.28 9.52
C GLY A 75 -15.74 3.44 10.48
N PHE A 76 -16.81 3.81 11.14
CA PHE A 76 -16.78 4.77 12.24
C PHE A 76 -17.02 4.06 13.57
N ILE A 77 -16.06 4.18 14.49
CA ILE A 77 -16.15 3.68 15.85
C ILE A 77 -16.72 4.81 16.72
N ASN A 78 -17.75 4.50 17.51
CA ASN A 78 -18.28 5.43 18.50
C ASN A 78 -18.18 4.90 19.94
N TRP A 79 -17.69 3.66 20.13
CA TRP A 79 -17.33 3.12 21.42
C TRP A 79 -16.08 2.24 21.29
N LYS A 80 -15.17 2.36 22.27
CA LYS A 80 -13.91 1.62 22.29
C LYS A 80 -13.41 1.44 23.71
N ASP A 81 -12.98 0.23 24.05
CA ASP A 81 -12.33 -0.11 25.33
C ASP A 81 -13.09 0.40 26.58
N GLY A 82 -14.43 0.26 26.59
CA GLY A 82 -15.27 0.69 27.71
C GLY A 82 -15.74 2.14 27.65
N VAL A 83 -15.34 2.93 26.66
CA VAL A 83 -15.60 4.36 26.60
C VAL A 83 -16.41 4.74 25.36
N HIS A 84 -17.47 5.53 25.53
CA HIS A 84 -18.13 6.22 24.42
C HIS A 84 -17.24 7.37 23.92
N LEU A 85 -17.00 7.41 22.62
CA LEU A 85 -16.28 8.49 21.99
C LEU A 85 -17.19 9.71 21.82
N GLN A 86 -16.67 10.90 22.10
CA GLN A 86 -17.41 12.16 21.91
C GLN A 86 -17.75 12.39 20.43
N GLU A 87 -16.80 12.04 19.55
CA GLU A 87 -16.99 12.05 18.10
C GLU A 87 -16.60 10.70 17.52
N PRO A 88 -17.31 10.20 16.48
CA PRO A 88 -16.98 8.94 15.84
C PRO A 88 -15.57 8.97 15.22
N GLU A 89 -14.74 8.00 15.56
CA GLU A 89 -13.39 7.84 14.99
C GLU A 89 -13.47 7.05 13.69
N PHE A 90 -12.96 7.63 12.59
CA PHE A 90 -12.81 6.90 11.34
C PHE A 90 -11.61 5.95 11.41
N VAL A 91 -11.87 4.67 11.20
CA VAL A 91 -10.84 3.63 11.15
C VAL A 91 -10.92 2.82 9.86
N CYS A 92 -9.77 2.38 9.38
CA CYS A 92 -9.70 1.47 8.25
C CYS A 92 -8.54 0.49 8.41
N THR A 93 -8.72 -0.70 7.85
CA THR A 93 -7.72 -1.78 7.82
C THR A 93 -7.52 -2.27 6.39
N GLY A 94 -6.29 -2.64 6.04
CA GLY A 94 -5.96 -3.20 4.72
C GLY A 94 -5.86 -2.18 3.58
N PHE A 95 -6.11 -0.90 3.84
CA PHE A 95 -5.95 0.19 2.89
C PHE A 95 -4.56 0.85 3.02
N THR A 96 -4.19 1.64 2.01
CA THR A 96 -2.83 2.23 1.96
C THR A 96 -2.67 3.50 2.78
N LEU A 97 -3.74 4.01 3.37
CA LEU A 97 -3.77 5.25 4.18
C LEU A 97 -2.67 5.33 5.26
N LYS A 98 -2.43 4.23 5.96
CA LYS A 98 -1.44 4.16 7.04
C LYS A 98 -0.01 3.91 6.55
N ARG A 99 0.20 3.73 5.23
CA ARG A 99 1.53 3.47 4.70
C ARG A 99 2.35 4.75 4.63
N ILE A 100 3.56 4.72 5.16
CA ILE A 100 4.51 5.84 5.05
C ILE A 100 4.88 6.09 3.58
N ALA A 101 5.04 5.01 2.81
CA ALA A 101 5.40 5.04 1.40
C ALA A 101 4.22 5.36 0.47
N GLU A 102 3.33 6.25 0.89
CA GLU A 102 2.18 6.68 0.09
C GLU A 102 2.17 8.19 -0.09
N SER A 103 1.75 8.67 -1.26
CA SER A 103 1.63 10.10 -1.55
C SER A 103 0.49 10.73 -0.74
N LYS A 104 0.56 12.04 -0.52
CA LYS A 104 -0.50 12.77 0.16
C LYS A 104 -1.81 12.69 -0.65
N VAL A 105 -1.76 12.94 -1.96
CA VAL A 105 -2.94 12.79 -2.85
C VAL A 105 -3.53 11.39 -2.74
N GLY A 106 -2.69 10.33 -2.77
CA GLY A 106 -3.16 8.95 -2.65
C GLY A 106 -3.82 8.64 -1.31
N LYS A 107 -3.36 9.25 -0.23
CA LYS A 107 -3.98 9.12 1.10
C LYS A 107 -5.30 9.87 1.17
N ASP A 108 -5.31 11.12 0.75
CA ASP A 108 -6.48 12.00 0.86
C ASP A 108 -7.64 11.44 0.03
N ILE A 109 -7.41 11.08 -1.24
CA ILE A 109 -8.47 10.50 -2.09
C ILE A 109 -9.02 9.19 -1.51
N GLN A 110 -8.15 8.31 -1.00
CA GLN A 110 -8.60 7.04 -0.45
C GLN A 110 -9.41 7.25 0.83
N LYS A 111 -9.00 8.19 1.69
CA LYS A 111 -9.72 8.54 2.91
C LYS A 111 -11.11 9.08 2.59
N GLU A 112 -11.18 10.11 1.76
CA GLU A 112 -12.44 10.75 1.41
C GLU A 112 -13.40 9.79 0.71
N ALA A 113 -12.93 9.03 -0.29
CA ALA A 113 -13.76 8.06 -0.98
C ALA A 113 -14.28 6.95 -0.04
N LEU A 114 -13.46 6.48 0.92
CA LEU A 114 -13.91 5.53 1.94
C LEU A 114 -14.94 6.14 2.88
N GLN A 115 -14.77 7.40 3.30
CA GLN A 115 -15.74 8.08 4.16
C GLN A 115 -17.05 8.33 3.41
N MET A 116 -17.00 8.74 2.14
CA MET A 116 -18.19 8.88 1.30
C MET A 116 -18.94 7.55 1.18
N TRP A 117 -18.22 6.46 0.89
CA TRP A 117 -18.79 5.12 0.76
C TRP A 117 -19.50 4.67 2.05
N ILE A 118 -18.83 4.82 3.21
CA ILE A 118 -19.39 4.42 4.51
C ILE A 118 -20.57 5.28 4.93
N ASN A 119 -20.56 6.56 4.55
CA ASN A 119 -21.68 7.47 4.74
C ASN A 119 -22.80 7.28 3.71
N GLN A 120 -22.76 6.19 2.94
CA GLN A 120 -23.77 5.79 1.96
C GLN A 120 -24.03 6.85 0.88
N LYS A 121 -22.98 7.59 0.50
CA LYS A 121 -23.03 8.46 -0.67
C LYS A 121 -23.29 7.64 -1.93
N THR A 122 -24.01 8.21 -2.86
CA THR A 122 -24.36 7.54 -4.12
C THR A 122 -23.13 7.29 -4.98
N GLU A 123 -23.24 6.35 -5.92
CA GLU A 123 -22.19 6.07 -6.91
C GLU A 123 -21.81 7.36 -7.66
N ASP A 124 -22.79 8.12 -8.12
CA ASP A 124 -22.58 9.37 -8.88
C ASP A 124 -21.83 10.43 -8.08
N GLU A 125 -22.13 10.60 -6.78
CA GLU A 125 -21.40 11.52 -5.91
C GLU A 125 -19.93 11.13 -5.80
N ILE A 126 -19.65 9.83 -5.62
CA ILE A 126 -18.28 9.31 -5.50
C ILE A 126 -17.55 9.41 -6.84
N ILE A 127 -18.19 9.03 -7.95
CA ILE A 127 -17.64 9.17 -9.30
C ILE A 127 -17.29 10.64 -9.57
N THR A 128 -18.19 11.56 -9.30
CA THR A 128 -17.98 13.01 -9.53
C THR A 128 -16.76 13.52 -8.77
N TYR A 129 -16.66 13.20 -7.48
CA TYR A 129 -15.52 13.60 -6.64
C TYR A 129 -14.19 13.03 -7.14
N VAL A 130 -14.16 11.73 -7.41
CA VAL A 130 -12.93 11.02 -7.83
C VAL A 130 -12.51 11.47 -9.23
N SER A 131 -13.44 11.62 -10.17
CA SER A 131 -13.17 12.09 -11.53
C SER A 131 -12.61 13.51 -11.55
N ASP A 132 -13.14 14.41 -10.75
CA ASP A 132 -12.62 15.79 -10.63
C ASP A 132 -11.15 15.77 -10.17
N LEU A 133 -10.82 14.98 -9.14
CA LEU A 133 -9.44 14.86 -8.69
C LEU A 133 -8.54 14.15 -9.71
N PHE A 134 -9.05 13.13 -10.40
CA PHE A 134 -8.32 12.45 -11.49
C PHE A 134 -7.92 13.45 -12.58
N HIS A 135 -8.85 14.29 -13.02
CA HIS A 135 -8.58 15.31 -14.01
C HIS A 135 -7.63 16.41 -13.50
N LYS A 136 -7.76 16.84 -12.23
CA LYS A 136 -6.82 17.78 -11.61
C LYS A 136 -5.40 17.22 -11.58
N VAL A 137 -5.20 15.96 -11.19
CA VAL A 137 -3.88 15.33 -11.23
C VAL A 137 -3.38 15.22 -12.66
N ARG A 138 -4.19 14.68 -13.58
CA ARG A 138 -3.82 14.48 -14.98
C ARG A 138 -3.40 15.75 -15.70
N THR A 139 -3.99 16.89 -15.32
CA THR A 139 -3.71 18.21 -15.91
C THR A 139 -2.68 19.04 -15.13
N GLY A 140 -2.01 18.45 -14.12
CA GLY A 140 -1.01 19.15 -13.34
C GLY A 140 -1.55 20.26 -12.42
N LYS A 141 -2.85 20.23 -12.09
CA LYS A 141 -3.52 21.21 -11.21
C LYS A 141 -3.40 20.88 -9.73
N VAL A 142 -2.50 19.99 -9.36
CA VAL A 142 -2.12 19.64 -7.98
C VAL A 142 -0.64 19.90 -7.77
N SER A 143 -0.24 20.11 -6.53
CA SER A 143 1.18 20.26 -6.22
C SER A 143 1.92 18.96 -6.51
N LYS A 144 3.02 19.02 -7.28
CA LYS A 144 3.86 17.84 -7.50
C LYS A 144 4.41 17.24 -6.21
N LEU A 145 4.61 18.05 -5.17
CA LEU A 145 5.08 17.59 -3.87
C LEU A 145 4.06 16.69 -3.17
N ASP A 146 2.76 16.89 -3.40
CA ASP A 146 1.70 16.05 -2.87
C ASP A 146 1.62 14.66 -3.54
N LEU A 147 2.32 14.47 -4.66
CA LEU A 147 2.47 13.20 -5.37
C LEU A 147 3.76 12.43 -5.03
N VAL A 148 4.65 13.06 -4.26
CA VAL A 148 5.91 12.44 -3.84
C VAL A 148 5.66 11.41 -2.77
N LYS A 149 6.37 10.29 -2.88
CA LYS A 149 6.37 9.22 -1.88
C LYS A 149 7.68 9.21 -1.11
N ARG A 150 7.61 8.89 0.18
CA ARG A 150 8.79 8.64 1.00
C ARG A 150 8.95 7.13 1.20
N SER A 151 10.12 6.63 0.90
CA SER A 151 10.47 5.21 1.09
C SER A 151 11.79 5.07 1.82
N ARG A 152 12.12 3.84 2.22
CA ARG A 152 13.41 3.52 2.82
C ARG A 152 14.12 2.49 1.95
N VAL A 153 15.41 2.68 1.75
CA VAL A 153 16.28 1.65 1.20
C VAL A 153 16.47 0.58 2.28
N ARG A 154 16.13 -0.64 1.95
CA ARG A 154 16.37 -1.77 2.88
C ARG A 154 17.79 -2.25 2.68
N GLU A 155 18.57 -2.35 3.75
CA GLU A 155 19.96 -2.81 3.74
C GLU A 155 20.13 -4.15 3.02
N ASN A 156 19.18 -5.08 3.21
CA ASN A 156 19.17 -6.38 2.53
C ASN A 156 19.07 -6.29 0.99
N ARG A 157 18.67 -5.14 0.43
CA ARG A 157 18.69 -4.88 -1.01
C ARG A 157 20.03 -4.37 -1.52
N LEU A 158 20.82 -3.74 -0.65
CA LEU A 158 22.15 -3.23 -0.96
C LEU A 158 23.24 -4.28 -0.78
N THR A 159 22.95 -5.40 -0.13
CA THR A 159 23.90 -6.45 0.13
C THR A 159 23.61 -7.69 -0.72
N LEU A 160 24.61 -8.14 -1.42
CA LEU A 160 24.58 -9.35 -2.24
C LEU A 160 25.35 -10.49 -1.57
N LYS A 161 24.92 -11.71 -1.82
CA LYS A 161 25.53 -12.91 -1.29
C LYS A 161 25.89 -13.87 -2.42
N CYS A 162 27.15 -14.22 -2.51
CA CYS A 162 27.60 -15.30 -3.38
C CYS A 162 27.25 -16.66 -2.74
N GLY A 163 27.07 -17.69 -3.56
CA GLY A 163 26.82 -19.05 -3.07
C GLY A 163 27.93 -19.64 -2.20
N CYS A 164 29.13 -19.04 -2.17
CA CYS A 164 30.23 -19.34 -1.23
C CYS A 164 30.10 -18.59 0.11
N ARG A 165 28.99 -17.87 0.32
CA ARG A 165 28.65 -17.03 1.48
C ARG A 165 29.42 -15.71 1.58
N LYS A 166 30.36 -15.36 0.68
CA LYS A 166 30.96 -14.03 0.62
C LYS A 166 29.87 -13.01 0.28
N THR A 167 29.87 -11.88 0.98
CA THR A 167 28.96 -10.77 0.75
C THR A 167 29.65 -9.66 0.00
N TYR A 168 28.87 -8.88 -0.75
CA TYR A 168 29.32 -7.77 -1.57
C TYR A 168 28.33 -6.61 -1.46
N ASP A 169 28.82 -5.40 -1.58
CA ASP A 169 27.98 -4.24 -1.83
C ASP A 169 27.40 -4.31 -3.25
N LEU A 170 26.10 -3.96 -3.39
CA LEU A 170 25.40 -4.01 -4.67
C LEU A 170 26.02 -3.07 -5.70
N GLU A 171 26.34 -1.82 -5.29
CA GLU A 171 26.89 -0.82 -6.20
C GLU A 171 28.30 -1.18 -6.67
N TYR A 172 29.10 -1.78 -5.79
CA TYR A 172 30.40 -2.33 -6.14
C TYR A 172 30.28 -3.39 -7.24
N VAL A 173 29.39 -4.37 -7.05
CA VAL A 173 29.21 -5.46 -8.04
C VAL A 173 28.64 -4.91 -9.35
N ARG A 174 27.68 -3.99 -9.31
CA ARG A 174 27.13 -3.35 -10.51
C ARG A 174 28.20 -2.59 -11.28
N GLY A 175 29.02 -1.78 -10.58
CA GLY A 175 30.13 -1.06 -11.19
C GLY A 175 31.19 -1.98 -11.78
N LEU A 176 31.44 -3.13 -11.14
CA LEU A 176 32.36 -4.15 -11.66
C LEU A 176 31.80 -4.84 -12.91
N LEU A 177 30.52 -5.29 -12.86
CA LEU A 177 29.86 -5.95 -14.00
C LEU A 177 29.69 -5.03 -15.23
N LYS A 178 29.60 -3.72 -15.03
CA LYS A 178 29.62 -2.73 -16.13
C LYS A 178 30.95 -2.75 -16.91
N ARG A 179 32.07 -2.96 -16.19
CA ARG A 179 33.41 -2.99 -16.76
C ARG A 179 33.84 -4.38 -17.22
N VAL A 180 33.45 -5.39 -16.44
CA VAL A 180 33.81 -6.80 -16.63
C VAL A 180 32.55 -7.66 -16.49
N PRO A 181 31.77 -7.83 -17.58
CA PRO A 181 30.46 -8.53 -17.52
C PRO A 181 30.51 -9.95 -16.97
N ASP A 182 31.62 -10.64 -17.08
CA ASP A 182 31.89 -11.98 -16.61
C ASP A 182 32.76 -12.05 -15.35
N ALA A 183 32.74 -11.01 -14.53
CA ALA A 183 33.51 -10.98 -13.28
C ALA A 183 33.12 -12.14 -12.35
N TYR A 184 34.15 -12.70 -11.71
CA TYR A 184 34.02 -13.80 -10.77
C TYR A 184 34.12 -13.34 -9.32
N CYS A 185 33.62 -14.18 -8.43
CA CYS A 185 33.75 -13.98 -6.99
C CYS A 185 35.23 -13.95 -6.57
N GLU A 186 35.58 -12.95 -5.79
CA GLU A 186 36.97 -12.72 -5.33
C GLU A 186 37.38 -13.65 -4.18
N LYS A 187 36.49 -14.53 -3.70
CA LYS A 187 36.85 -15.51 -2.68
C LYS A 187 37.73 -16.61 -3.29
N GLU A 188 38.83 -16.89 -2.65
CA GLU A 188 39.72 -17.97 -3.05
C GLU A 188 38.94 -19.29 -3.24
N ASN A 189 39.25 -20.01 -4.30
CA ASN A 189 38.58 -21.25 -4.70
C ASN A 189 37.08 -21.12 -5.03
N CYS A 190 36.57 -19.93 -5.30
CA CYS A 190 35.20 -19.70 -5.72
C CYS A 190 35.12 -19.30 -7.21
N ASN A 191 34.78 -20.24 -8.07
CA ASN A 191 34.65 -20.03 -9.51
C ASN A 191 33.23 -19.55 -9.93
N ARG A 192 32.49 -18.86 -9.06
CA ARG A 192 31.13 -18.41 -9.35
C ARG A 192 31.14 -16.99 -9.93
N LYS A 193 30.40 -16.80 -11.03
CA LYS A 193 30.22 -15.46 -11.60
C LYS A 193 29.44 -14.56 -10.63
N LEU A 194 29.83 -13.30 -10.49
CA LEU A 194 29.18 -12.34 -9.61
C LEU A 194 27.72 -12.07 -10.03
N ARG A 195 27.40 -12.17 -11.33
CA ARG A 195 26.01 -12.07 -11.82
C ARG A 195 25.06 -13.11 -11.23
N ASN A 196 25.58 -14.20 -10.64
CA ASN A 196 24.79 -15.23 -9.99
C ASN A 196 24.63 -14.99 -8.49
N CYS A 197 25.13 -13.87 -7.95
CA CYS A 197 24.86 -13.47 -6.58
C CYS A 197 23.37 -13.17 -6.37
N THR A 198 22.89 -13.44 -5.17
CA THR A 198 21.51 -13.16 -4.76
C THR A 198 21.50 -12.11 -3.67
N THR A 199 20.33 -11.55 -3.38
CA THR A 199 20.12 -10.76 -2.16
C THR A 199 20.34 -11.64 -0.92
N VAL A 200 20.42 -11.03 0.25
CA VAL A 200 20.52 -11.78 1.52
C VAL A 200 19.36 -12.77 1.71
N GLU A 201 18.20 -12.45 1.14
CA GLU A 201 16.99 -13.30 1.15
C GLU A 201 17.03 -14.44 0.11
N GLY A 202 18.11 -14.59 -0.63
CA GLY A 202 18.24 -15.63 -1.67
C GLY A 202 17.53 -15.32 -2.98
N LYS A 203 17.00 -14.11 -3.15
CA LYS A 203 16.28 -13.69 -4.37
C LYS A 203 17.22 -13.02 -5.36
N ARG A 204 16.90 -13.12 -6.64
CA ARG A 204 17.60 -12.33 -7.68
C ARG A 204 17.39 -10.84 -7.40
N PRO A 205 18.43 -9.99 -7.52
CA PRO A 205 18.27 -8.54 -7.39
C PRO A 205 17.25 -8.02 -8.38
N ALA A 206 16.26 -7.27 -7.87
CA ALA A 206 15.21 -6.67 -8.68
C ALA A 206 15.27 -5.14 -8.59
N PHE A 207 15.28 -4.51 -9.74
CA PHE A 207 15.39 -3.06 -9.90
C PHE A 207 14.10 -2.53 -10.50
N GLY A 208 13.26 -1.92 -9.68
CA GLY A 208 11.99 -1.39 -10.16
C GLY A 208 11.45 -0.27 -9.25
N GLY A 209 10.52 0.52 -9.78
CA GLY A 209 9.90 1.62 -9.05
C GLY A 209 10.91 2.64 -8.53
N GLY A 210 10.68 3.16 -7.34
CA GLY A 210 11.56 4.14 -6.70
C GLY A 210 13.00 3.67 -6.49
N PHE A 211 13.23 2.34 -6.39
CA PHE A 211 14.59 1.79 -6.24
C PHE A 211 15.45 1.97 -7.52
N ALA A 212 14.85 1.96 -8.69
CA ALA A 212 15.58 2.30 -9.92
C ALA A 212 16.11 3.76 -9.88
N GLY A 213 15.32 4.67 -9.31
CA GLY A 213 15.76 6.04 -9.05
C GLY A 213 16.93 6.13 -8.06
N VAL A 214 16.90 5.29 -7.00
CA VAL A 214 18.01 5.19 -6.03
C VAL A 214 19.30 4.75 -6.73
N LEU A 215 19.22 3.74 -7.61
CA LEU A 215 20.39 3.25 -8.35
C LEU A 215 20.96 4.32 -9.28
N TYR A 216 20.09 5.07 -9.96
CA TYR A 216 20.50 6.21 -10.76
C TYR A 216 21.21 7.28 -9.91
N TYR A 217 20.58 7.69 -8.80
CA TYR A 217 21.15 8.68 -7.90
C TYR A 217 22.54 8.26 -7.40
N ASN A 218 22.66 7.01 -6.93
CA ASN A 218 23.88 6.48 -6.37
C ASN A 218 25.04 6.33 -7.39
N GLU A 219 24.73 6.22 -8.69
CA GLU A 219 25.74 6.21 -9.76
C GLU A 219 26.34 7.60 -10.02
N HIS A 220 25.63 8.69 -9.64
CA HIS A 220 26.00 10.06 -10.00
C HIS A 220 26.49 10.91 -8.80
N VAL A 221 26.53 10.33 -7.61
CA VAL A 221 27.03 10.99 -6.40
C VAL A 221 28.26 10.29 -5.83
N ASN A 222 28.98 10.99 -4.96
CA ASN A 222 30.10 10.38 -4.24
C ASN A 222 29.59 9.22 -3.35
N PRO A 223 30.40 8.20 -3.07
CA PRO A 223 30.00 7.06 -2.23
C PRO A 223 29.45 7.43 -0.86
N LYS A 224 29.97 8.50 -0.23
CA LYS A 224 29.48 9.03 1.06
C LYS A 224 28.09 9.66 1.00
N ASP A 225 27.66 10.11 -0.19
CA ASP A 225 26.43 10.84 -0.42
C ASP A 225 25.32 9.93 -0.99
N ARG A 226 25.58 8.63 -1.10
CA ARG A 226 24.62 7.64 -1.61
C ARG A 226 23.37 7.53 -0.74
N LEU A 227 22.24 7.27 -1.39
CA LEU A 227 20.96 6.96 -0.71
C LEU A 227 21.03 5.54 -0.13
N ASN A 228 21.14 5.46 1.16
CA ASN A 228 21.26 4.21 1.93
C ASN A 228 20.22 4.07 3.06
N ASP A 229 19.38 5.10 3.26
CA ASP A 229 18.31 5.13 4.25
C ASP A 229 16.99 5.59 3.61
N SER A 230 16.37 6.64 4.12
CA SER A 230 15.12 7.17 3.58
C SER A 230 15.37 8.09 2.38
N PHE A 231 14.45 8.06 1.43
CA PHE A 231 14.49 8.86 0.23
C PHE A 231 13.09 9.25 -0.21
N TYR A 232 13.01 10.33 -1.00
CA TYR A 232 11.81 10.74 -1.68
C TYR A 232 11.85 10.29 -3.13
N HIS A 233 10.73 9.86 -3.69
CA HIS A 233 10.67 9.44 -5.08
C HIS A 233 9.34 9.79 -5.73
N MET A 234 9.40 9.99 -7.03
CA MET A 234 8.24 10.30 -7.86
C MET A 234 8.40 9.67 -9.24
N LYS A 235 7.30 9.27 -9.85
CA LYS A 235 7.27 8.89 -11.27
C LYS A 235 7.38 10.15 -12.12
N CYS A 236 8.38 10.21 -13.00
CA CYS A 236 8.64 11.36 -13.85
C CYS A 236 8.44 11.04 -15.32
N ASN A 237 8.16 12.08 -16.10
CA ASN A 237 8.11 12.02 -17.55
C ASN A 237 9.51 12.27 -18.12
N PHE A 238 10.17 11.24 -18.64
CA PHE A 238 11.51 11.32 -19.18
C PHE A 238 11.57 11.49 -20.71
N LYS A 239 10.48 11.97 -21.31
CA LYS A 239 10.44 12.17 -22.76
C LYS A 239 11.35 13.31 -23.27
N ILE A 240 11.95 14.12 -22.39
CA ILE A 240 12.76 15.31 -22.75
C ILE A 240 14.00 15.36 -21.86
N PRO A 241 15.13 15.78 -22.34
CA PRO A 241 16.30 15.13 -22.93
C PRO A 241 17.29 14.51 -21.93
N GLN A 242 16.94 14.26 -20.70
CA GLN A 242 17.81 13.61 -19.72
C GLN A 242 17.27 12.22 -19.42
N SER A 243 17.69 11.27 -20.24
CA SER A 243 17.47 9.86 -19.94
C SER A 243 18.21 9.53 -18.64
N LEU A 244 17.47 9.47 -17.52
CA LEU A 244 17.99 8.95 -16.28
C LEU A 244 18.20 7.45 -16.48
N THR A 245 19.41 7.07 -16.84
CA THR A 245 19.77 5.67 -17.07
C THR A 245 20.53 5.09 -15.89
N TYR A 246 20.32 3.84 -15.62
CA TYR A 246 21.08 3.06 -14.65
C TYR A 246 21.45 1.70 -15.25
N THR A 247 22.53 1.12 -14.79
CA THR A 247 22.94 -0.23 -15.20
C THR A 247 22.14 -1.28 -14.42
N ASN A 248 21.41 -2.15 -15.13
CA ASN A 248 20.69 -3.24 -14.52
C ASN A 248 21.64 -4.40 -14.11
N TRP A 249 21.08 -5.48 -13.56
CA TRP A 249 21.85 -6.62 -13.10
C TRP A 249 22.54 -7.42 -14.23
N ASN A 250 22.08 -7.29 -15.46
CA ASN A 250 22.67 -7.97 -16.61
C ASN A 250 23.77 -7.13 -17.28
N GLY A 251 24.00 -5.91 -16.81
CA GLY A 251 24.93 -4.96 -17.44
C GLY A 251 24.28 -4.07 -18.51
N ASP A 252 22.97 -4.23 -18.77
CA ASP A 252 22.27 -3.41 -19.75
C ASP A 252 21.93 -2.04 -19.15
N GLU A 253 21.99 -1.01 -19.97
CA GLU A 253 21.47 0.29 -19.61
C GLU A 253 19.94 0.32 -19.70
N LYS A 254 19.29 0.77 -18.64
CA LYS A 254 17.83 0.89 -18.52
C LYS A 254 17.45 2.28 -18.05
N GLN A 255 16.39 2.82 -18.60
CA GLN A 255 15.84 4.08 -18.15
C GLN A 255 15.15 3.95 -16.79
N ALA A 256 15.53 4.79 -15.82
CA ALA A 256 14.83 4.91 -14.55
C ALA A 256 13.52 5.68 -14.77
N GLY A 257 12.39 5.01 -14.62
CA GLY A 257 11.08 5.66 -14.73
C GLY A 257 10.71 6.48 -13.48
N TYR A 258 11.60 6.56 -12.49
CA TYR A 258 11.43 7.27 -11.23
C TYR A 258 12.68 8.06 -10.90
N ILE A 259 12.48 9.28 -10.41
CA ILE A 259 13.53 10.00 -9.68
C ILE A 259 13.50 9.64 -8.22
N ALA A 260 14.65 9.48 -7.60
CA ALA A 260 14.80 9.38 -6.14
C ALA A 260 15.81 10.43 -5.70
N VAL A 261 15.52 11.10 -4.59
CA VAL A 261 16.34 12.20 -4.06
C VAL A 261 16.38 12.14 -2.54
N ARG A 262 17.36 12.80 -1.95
CA ARG A 262 17.50 12.94 -0.50
C ARG A 262 16.56 14.03 0.03
N ASN A 263 16.47 15.15 -0.65
CA ASN A 263 15.69 16.32 -0.25
C ASN A 263 14.65 16.68 -1.30
N LEU A 264 13.50 17.18 -0.87
CA LEU A 264 12.40 17.56 -1.77
C LEU A 264 12.77 18.67 -2.75
N SER A 265 13.68 19.58 -2.38
CA SER A 265 14.18 20.65 -3.26
C SER A 265 14.87 20.13 -4.51
N GLU A 266 15.49 18.96 -4.45
CA GLU A 266 16.14 18.33 -5.60
C GLU A 266 15.15 17.88 -6.70
N LEU A 267 13.84 17.89 -6.39
CA LEU A 267 12.77 17.54 -7.36
C LEU A 267 12.34 18.71 -8.25
N GLU A 268 12.82 19.93 -8.02
CA GLU A 268 12.33 21.13 -8.73
C GLU A 268 12.48 21.02 -10.25
N GLY A 269 13.60 20.46 -10.72
CA GLY A 269 13.90 20.29 -12.15
C GLY A 269 13.17 19.13 -12.85
N PHE A 270 12.36 18.34 -12.12
CA PHE A 270 11.73 17.15 -12.68
C PHE A 270 10.23 17.35 -12.90
N GLU A 271 9.76 16.95 -14.08
CA GLU A 271 8.35 16.97 -14.45
C GLU A 271 7.68 15.64 -14.12
N PRO A 272 6.56 15.63 -13.38
CA PRO A 272 5.81 14.42 -13.08
C PRO A 272 5.25 13.74 -14.34
N ASP A 273 5.14 12.42 -14.30
CA ASP A 273 4.32 11.68 -15.27
C ASP A 273 2.85 11.76 -14.83
N TRP A 274 2.20 12.88 -15.14
CA TRP A 274 0.85 13.20 -14.70
C TRP A 274 -0.17 12.11 -15.04
N ASN A 275 -0.07 11.52 -16.23
CA ASN A 275 -0.98 10.45 -16.64
C ASN A 275 -0.82 9.19 -15.77
N PHE A 276 0.43 8.76 -15.59
CA PHE A 276 0.72 7.61 -14.73
C PHE A 276 0.33 7.88 -13.27
N LEU A 277 0.58 9.08 -12.77
CA LEU A 277 0.28 9.46 -11.39
C LEU A 277 -1.23 9.57 -11.15
N ALA A 278 -2.00 10.10 -12.10
CA ALA A 278 -3.45 10.08 -12.03
C ALA A 278 -4.00 8.65 -11.91
N GLU A 279 -3.48 7.72 -12.70
CA GLU A 279 -3.87 6.30 -12.62
C GLU A 279 -3.44 5.67 -11.28
N SER A 280 -2.20 5.90 -10.84
CA SER A 280 -1.65 5.22 -9.67
C SER A 280 -2.09 5.80 -8.34
N GLU A 281 -2.26 7.12 -8.27
CA GLU A 281 -2.55 7.84 -7.03
C GLU A 281 -4.05 8.16 -6.85
N VAL A 282 -4.85 8.03 -7.91
CA VAL A 282 -6.30 8.22 -7.83
C VAL A 282 -7.02 6.91 -8.11
N ILE A 283 -7.02 6.44 -9.36
CA ILE A 283 -7.83 5.28 -9.79
C ILE A 283 -7.53 4.04 -8.94
N LYS A 284 -6.26 3.65 -8.83
CA LYS A 284 -5.87 2.45 -8.05
C LYS A 284 -6.15 2.57 -6.55
N LYS A 285 -6.34 3.79 -6.02
CA LYS A 285 -6.65 3.98 -4.60
C LYS A 285 -8.11 3.73 -4.27
N VAL A 286 -8.99 4.03 -5.21
CA VAL A 286 -10.43 3.83 -5.06
C VAL A 286 -10.90 2.48 -5.61
N GLN A 287 -10.11 1.82 -6.45
CA GLN A 287 -10.43 0.50 -7.02
C GLN A 287 -11.04 -0.48 -6.00
N PRO A 288 -10.51 -0.63 -4.76
CA PRO A 288 -11.09 -1.56 -3.80
C PRO A 288 -12.52 -1.24 -3.34
N ILE A 289 -12.96 0.02 -3.46
CA ILE A 289 -14.33 0.43 -3.16
C ILE A 289 -15.22 0.03 -4.33
N PHE A 290 -14.79 0.34 -5.56
CA PHE A 290 -15.50 -0.01 -6.78
C PHE A 290 -15.67 -1.52 -6.92
N ASP A 291 -14.61 -2.30 -6.62
CA ASP A 291 -14.67 -3.77 -6.59
C ASP A 291 -15.68 -4.29 -5.57
N ALA A 292 -15.77 -3.66 -4.39
CA ALA A 292 -16.68 -4.07 -3.32
C ALA A 292 -18.15 -3.77 -3.64
N MET A 293 -18.40 -2.72 -4.41
CA MET A 293 -19.73 -2.25 -4.79
C MET A 293 -20.15 -2.74 -6.19
N GLU A 294 -19.26 -3.46 -6.88
CA GLU A 294 -19.45 -3.90 -8.28
C GLU A 294 -19.68 -2.74 -9.27
N TRP A 295 -19.09 -1.57 -8.97
CA TRP A 295 -19.17 -0.39 -9.82
C TRP A 295 -18.12 -0.40 -10.92
N ASP A 296 -18.45 0.15 -12.09
CA ASP A 296 -17.51 0.23 -13.21
C ASP A 296 -16.49 1.38 -13.03
N ILE A 297 -15.25 1.02 -12.78
CA ILE A 297 -14.13 1.95 -12.64
C ILE A 297 -13.87 2.78 -13.91
N ALA A 298 -14.32 2.32 -15.08
CA ALA A 298 -14.16 3.05 -16.35
C ALA A 298 -14.93 4.37 -16.35
N ASN A 299 -16.01 4.48 -15.57
CA ASN A 299 -16.79 5.70 -15.41
C ASN A 299 -15.96 6.86 -14.85
N LEU A 300 -14.91 6.60 -14.04
CA LEU A 300 -14.02 7.61 -13.48
C LEU A 300 -13.17 8.35 -14.54
N LYS A 301 -12.98 7.74 -15.71
CA LYS A 301 -12.12 8.27 -16.77
C LYS A 301 -12.90 9.03 -17.84
N LYS A 302 -14.22 8.95 -17.81
CA LYS A 302 -15.09 9.70 -18.73
C LYS A 302 -14.95 11.19 -18.42
N ASP A 303 -14.77 11.98 -19.46
CA ASP A 303 -14.78 13.44 -19.31
C ASP A 303 -16.21 13.85 -18.95
N ASN A 304 -16.41 14.38 -17.74
CA ASN A 304 -17.73 14.91 -17.29
C ASN A 304 -18.28 16.04 -18.18
N LYS A 305 -17.52 16.47 -19.18
CA LYS A 305 -17.92 17.43 -20.21
C LYS A 305 -18.45 16.77 -21.48
N GLN A 306 -18.29 15.48 -21.67
CA GLN A 306 -18.97 14.73 -22.72
C GLN A 306 -20.39 14.45 -22.23
N LYS A 307 -21.30 15.38 -22.50
CA LYS A 307 -22.72 15.08 -22.50
C LYS A 307 -22.95 13.88 -23.41
N THR A 308 -23.67 12.89 -22.92
CA THR A 308 -24.09 11.77 -23.78
C THR A 308 -24.93 12.35 -24.92
N LEU A 309 -24.89 11.74 -26.10
CA LEU A 309 -25.72 12.17 -27.25
C LEU A 309 -27.20 12.29 -26.87
N ASP A 310 -27.65 11.53 -25.88
CA ASP A 310 -29.03 11.56 -25.35
C ASP A 310 -29.37 12.86 -24.59
N GLU A 311 -28.38 13.68 -24.19
CA GLU A 311 -28.62 15.02 -23.58
C GLU A 311 -28.72 16.15 -24.63
N TRP A 312 -28.54 15.82 -25.91
CA TRP A 312 -28.65 16.75 -27.04
C TRP A 312 -29.94 16.57 -27.83
N PHE A 313 -30.74 15.56 -27.53
CA PHE A 313 -32.04 15.25 -28.09
C PHE A 313 -33.08 15.11 -26.96
#